data_70f7b95ccb0317bb7a27a23a54bba16c
#
_entry.id   70f7b95ccb0317bb7a27a23a54bba16c
#
_cell.length_a   1.000
_cell.length_b   1.000
_cell.length_c   1.000
_cell.angle_alpha   90.00
_cell.angle_beta   90.00
_cell.angle_gamma   90.00
#
_symmetry.space_group_name_H-M   'P 1'
#
loop_
_entity.id
_entity.type
_entity.pdbx_description
1 polymer ?
#
loop_
_entity_poly.entity_id
_entity_poly.type
_entity_poly.pdbx_seq_one_letter_code
_entity_poly.pdbx_strand_id
1 'polypeptide(L)'
;LCFRGEENYQTLEAYVKKMEIRNESSSERIIMESPDELAADYIEGFEVTSDMPENYSSAITQQSNRNSTRNENSCHLRFTPKKLTQKITVKIRIKGMNNIRKATCTLDGIAESIFLVSRQNSEKTVTQVLRLSNPVYDSGSVTEGTLSTTISVFGFDVEIPHNLHLKAKLVDGKTI
;
A
#
# COMPACT_ATOMS: atom_id res chain seq x y z
N LEU A 1 6.97 -3.14 -2.19
CA LEU A 1 6.09 -3.71 -3.22
C LEU A 1 6.82 -4.75 -4.04
N CYS A 2 6.11 -5.80 -4.43
CA CYS A 2 6.54 -6.84 -5.37
C CYS A 2 5.50 -6.94 -6.49
N PHE A 3 5.91 -7.55 -7.61
CA PHE A 3 5.04 -7.75 -8.76
C PHE A 3 5.05 -9.22 -9.15
N ARG A 4 3.92 -9.73 -9.61
CA ARG A 4 3.76 -11.08 -10.18
C ARG A 4 2.79 -11.02 -11.36
N GLY A 5 2.83 -12.00 -12.26
CA GLY A 5 2.06 -12.08 -13.50
C GLY A 5 3.03 -12.22 -14.67
N GLU A 6 3.32 -13.46 -15.06
CA GLU A 6 4.53 -13.76 -15.86
C GLU A 6 4.33 -13.62 -17.36
N GLU A 7 3.13 -13.86 -17.89
CA GLU A 7 2.97 -13.97 -19.35
C GLU A 7 1.91 -13.05 -19.95
N ASN A 8 1.09 -12.44 -19.10
CA ASN A 8 0.01 -11.58 -19.56
C ASN A 8 -0.05 -10.30 -18.73
N TYR A 9 0.14 -9.15 -19.38
CA TYR A 9 0.04 -7.85 -18.73
C TYR A 9 -1.30 -7.62 -18.00
N GLN A 10 -2.38 -8.28 -18.45
CA GLN A 10 -3.70 -8.19 -17.79
C GLN A 10 -3.73 -8.85 -16.42
N THR A 11 -2.86 -9.82 -16.16
CA THR A 11 -2.73 -10.53 -14.89
C THR A 11 -1.61 -9.97 -13.99
N LEU A 12 -0.97 -8.87 -14.40
CA LEU A 12 0.09 -8.25 -13.62
C LEU A 12 -0.47 -7.64 -12.33
N GLU A 13 -0.04 -8.20 -11.21
CA GLU A 13 -0.46 -7.79 -9.86
C GLU A 13 0.68 -7.13 -9.09
N ALA A 14 0.34 -6.10 -8.31
CA ALA A 14 1.19 -5.57 -7.26
C ALA A 14 0.75 -6.14 -5.91
N TYR A 15 1.71 -6.62 -5.11
CA TYR A 15 1.47 -7.19 -3.78
C TYR A 15 2.58 -6.78 -2.80
N VAL A 16 2.32 -6.94 -1.51
CA VAL A 16 3.31 -6.74 -0.46
C VAL A 16 3.82 -8.08 0.02
N LYS A 17 5.13 -8.17 0.25
CA LYS A 17 5.73 -9.39 0.78
C LYS A 17 5.15 -9.71 2.15
N LYS A 18 4.76 -10.97 2.36
CA LYS A 18 4.18 -11.46 3.61
C LYS A 18 5.20 -11.34 4.75
N MET A 19 4.75 -10.85 5.90
CA MET A 19 5.49 -10.99 7.15
C MET A 19 5.04 -12.27 7.84
N GLU A 20 5.94 -13.21 8.05
CA GLU A 20 5.70 -14.33 8.95
C GLU A 20 5.82 -13.84 10.39
N ILE A 21 4.69 -13.60 11.05
CA ILE A 21 4.68 -13.50 12.50
C ILE A 21 4.40 -14.90 13.05
N ARG A 22 5.38 -15.53 13.63
CA ARG A 22 5.19 -16.73 14.44
C ARG A 22 4.37 -16.35 15.68
N ASN A 23 3.08 -16.53 15.60
CA ASN A 23 2.22 -16.47 16.78
C ASN A 23 1.93 -17.89 17.23
N GLU A 24 2.11 -18.11 18.52
CA GLU A 24 1.93 -19.38 19.24
C GLU A 24 0.47 -19.89 19.29
N SER A 25 -0.47 -19.25 18.62
CA SER A 25 -1.85 -19.69 18.57
C SER A 25 -2.32 -19.89 17.13
N SER A 26 -2.74 -21.06 16.84
CA SER A 26 -3.18 -21.81 15.69
C SER A 26 -4.23 -21.18 14.74
N SER A 27 -4.13 -19.95 14.35
CA SER A 27 -4.86 -19.44 13.18
C SER A 27 -3.86 -18.86 12.18
N GLU A 28 -3.77 -19.48 11.02
CA GLU A 28 -2.96 -19.01 9.88
C GLU A 28 -3.54 -17.69 9.34
N ARG A 29 -3.22 -16.59 10.01
CA ARG A 29 -3.51 -15.28 9.47
C ARG A 29 -2.33 -14.83 8.65
N ILE A 30 -2.56 -14.57 7.38
CA ILE A 30 -1.55 -13.97 6.52
C ILE A 30 -1.44 -12.49 6.92
N ILE A 31 -0.28 -12.12 7.45
CA ILE A 31 -0.01 -10.76 7.90
C ILE A 31 0.85 -10.06 6.86
N MET A 32 0.46 -8.84 6.51
CA MET A 32 1.19 -8.00 5.57
C MET A 32 1.53 -6.64 6.16
N GLU A 33 2.60 -6.03 5.66
CA GLU A 33 2.89 -4.62 5.90
C GLU A 33 2.06 -3.72 4.98
N SER A 34 2.03 -2.42 5.33
CA SER A 34 1.41 -1.42 4.47
C SER A 34 2.12 -1.35 3.12
N PRO A 35 1.41 -1.38 1.99
CA PRO A 35 2.02 -1.12 0.70
C PRO A 35 2.54 0.32 0.61
N ASP A 36 3.59 0.52 -0.20
CA ASP A 36 4.00 1.85 -0.62
C ASP A 36 2.92 2.50 -1.49
N GLU A 37 3.00 3.81 -1.67
CA GLU A 37 2.12 4.49 -2.62
C GLU A 37 2.40 3.97 -4.04
N LEU A 38 1.35 3.50 -4.70
CA LEU A 38 1.40 2.97 -6.04
C LEU A 38 0.47 3.75 -6.96
N ALA A 39 0.98 4.08 -8.14
CA ALA A 39 0.19 4.60 -9.24
C ALA A 39 0.63 3.90 -10.52
N ALA A 40 -0.31 3.57 -11.38
CA ALA A 40 -0.04 2.93 -12.65
C ALA A 40 -0.89 3.51 -13.77
N ASP A 41 -0.35 3.40 -14.97
CA ASP A 41 -1.04 3.63 -16.22
C ASP A 41 -0.54 2.63 -17.26
N TYR A 42 -1.31 2.39 -18.30
CA TYR A 42 -0.95 1.50 -19.38
C TYR A 42 -1.49 2.04 -20.70
N ILE A 43 -0.85 1.66 -21.79
CA ILE A 43 -1.30 1.93 -23.16
C ILE A 43 -1.63 0.59 -23.80
N GLU A 44 -2.89 0.44 -24.20
CA GLU A 44 -3.36 -0.74 -24.90
C GLU A 44 -3.19 -0.56 -26.41
N GLY A 45 -2.83 -1.66 -27.11
CA GLY A 45 -2.72 -1.66 -28.56
C GLY A 45 -1.57 -0.84 -29.13
N PHE A 46 -0.52 -0.60 -28.32
CA PHE A 46 0.66 0.09 -28.84
C PHE A 46 1.45 -0.83 -29.81
N GLU A 47 1.48 -0.44 -31.07
CA GLU A 47 2.23 -1.13 -32.11
C GLU A 47 3.50 -0.37 -32.43
N VAL A 48 4.63 -1.10 -32.45
CA VAL A 48 5.90 -0.57 -32.94
C VAL A 48 5.89 -0.67 -34.46
N THR A 49 5.82 0.48 -35.11
CA THR A 49 5.86 0.55 -36.59
C THR A 49 7.28 0.72 -37.09
N SER A 50 7.55 0.35 -38.34
CA SER A 50 8.86 0.49 -38.98
C SER A 50 9.38 1.93 -39.05
N ASP A 51 8.47 2.90 -38.91
CA ASP A 51 8.78 4.34 -38.94
C ASP A 51 9.27 4.87 -37.58
N MET A 52 9.22 4.02 -36.55
CA MET A 52 9.78 4.39 -35.24
C MET A 52 11.29 4.32 -35.26
N PRO A 53 11.99 5.34 -34.74
CA PRO A 53 13.45 5.37 -34.77
C PRO A 53 14.06 4.19 -34.02
N GLU A 54 15.04 3.51 -34.67
CA GLU A 54 15.74 2.34 -34.12
C GLU A 54 16.49 2.62 -32.80
N ASN A 55 16.67 3.89 -32.44
CA ASN A 55 17.46 4.34 -31.30
C ASN A 55 16.61 4.70 -30.07
N TYR A 56 15.73 3.80 -29.63
CA TYR A 56 14.95 4.02 -28.40
C TYR A 56 15.83 4.08 -27.13
N SER A 57 16.99 3.43 -27.14
CA SER A 57 17.92 3.40 -26.00
C SER A 57 18.73 4.69 -25.80
N SER A 58 18.85 5.55 -26.82
CA SER A 58 19.62 6.79 -26.69
C SER A 58 18.82 7.98 -26.20
N ALA A 59 17.48 7.92 -26.22
CA ALA A 59 16.63 9.01 -25.77
C ALA A 59 16.60 9.20 -24.24
N ILE A 60 16.95 8.15 -23.48
CA ILE A 60 16.96 8.19 -22.01
C ILE A 60 18.25 8.82 -21.44
N THR A 61 19.32 8.84 -22.23
CA THR A 61 20.65 9.25 -21.73
C THR A 61 21.06 10.68 -22.09
N GLN A 62 20.27 11.43 -22.87
CA GLN A 62 20.65 12.77 -23.33
C GLN A 62 19.76 13.91 -22.77
N GLN A 63 19.75 14.06 -21.44
CA GLN A 63 19.27 15.30 -20.82
C GLN A 63 20.36 16.37 -20.64
N SER A 64 21.41 16.36 -21.42
CA SER A 64 22.43 17.41 -21.34
C SER A 64 23.02 17.80 -22.70
N ASN A 65 22.20 18.38 -23.60
CA ASN A 65 22.72 19.37 -24.54
C ASN A 65 21.53 20.09 -25.21
N ARG A 66 21.36 21.33 -24.83
CA ARG A 66 20.38 22.27 -25.39
C ARG A 66 20.80 22.76 -26.78
N ASN A 67 20.85 21.92 -27.79
CA ASN A 67 20.94 22.36 -29.21
C ASN A 67 20.87 21.13 -30.12
N SER A 68 19.87 20.28 -30.00
CA SER A 68 19.59 19.32 -31.06
C SER A 68 18.31 19.72 -31.79
N THR A 69 18.46 19.97 -33.06
CA THR A 69 17.38 20.04 -34.04
C THR A 69 16.36 18.92 -33.76
N ARG A 70 15.11 19.30 -33.51
CA ARG A 70 13.98 18.37 -33.32
C ARG A 70 13.99 17.39 -34.48
N ASN A 71 14.31 16.12 -34.21
CA ASN A 71 14.04 15.03 -35.14
C ASN A 71 12.51 14.90 -35.21
N GLU A 72 11.94 15.17 -36.38
CA GLU A 72 10.50 15.15 -36.65
C GLU A 72 9.88 13.75 -36.48
N ASN A 73 10.67 12.71 -36.29
CA ASN A 73 10.24 11.31 -36.14
C ASN A 73 10.30 10.80 -34.68
N SER A 74 10.15 11.66 -33.68
CA SER A 74 10.10 11.22 -32.29
C SER A 74 8.70 10.72 -31.93
N CYS A 75 8.60 9.47 -31.47
CA CYS A 75 7.38 8.94 -30.86
C CYS A 75 7.26 9.41 -29.41
N HIS A 76 6.18 10.10 -29.08
CA HIS A 76 5.92 10.58 -27.71
C HIS A 76 4.80 9.77 -27.08
N LEU A 77 5.14 8.97 -26.06
CA LEU A 77 4.18 8.28 -25.20
C LEU A 77 3.85 9.16 -24.00
N ARG A 78 2.56 9.37 -23.76
CA ARG A 78 2.09 10.14 -22.61
C ARG A 78 1.38 9.21 -21.63
N PHE A 79 1.84 9.19 -20.39
CA PHE A 79 1.23 8.45 -19.30
C PHE A 79 0.58 9.41 -18.30
N THR A 80 -0.57 9.00 -17.75
CA THR A 80 -1.28 9.71 -16.68
C THR A 80 -1.59 8.72 -15.55
N PRO A 81 -0.59 8.38 -14.71
CA PRO A 81 -0.75 7.35 -13.70
C PRO A 81 -1.88 7.67 -12.72
N LYS A 82 -2.72 6.68 -12.45
CA LYS A 82 -3.80 6.75 -11.46
C LYS A 82 -3.38 6.03 -10.18
N LYS A 83 -3.72 6.60 -9.04
CA LYS A 83 -3.42 5.98 -7.74
C LYS A 83 -4.16 4.67 -7.59
N LEU A 84 -3.42 3.64 -7.17
CA LEU A 84 -3.90 2.29 -6.90
C LEU A 84 -3.91 1.95 -5.41
N THR A 85 -3.31 2.79 -4.57
CA THR A 85 -3.35 2.67 -3.12
C THR A 85 -4.15 3.79 -2.49
N GLN A 86 -4.83 3.47 -1.40
CA GLN A 86 -5.61 4.40 -0.61
C GLN A 86 -4.95 4.59 0.76
N LYS A 87 -4.98 5.82 1.30
CA LYS A 87 -4.54 6.08 2.67
C LYS A 87 -5.74 6.06 3.60
N ILE A 88 -5.64 5.29 4.66
CA ILE A 88 -6.60 5.28 5.75
C ILE A 88 -5.93 5.72 7.05
N THR A 89 -6.63 6.50 7.84
CA THR A 89 -6.18 6.90 9.17
C THR A 89 -7.09 6.28 10.21
N VAL A 90 -6.50 5.45 11.06
CA VAL A 90 -7.19 4.86 12.21
C VAL A 90 -6.91 5.71 13.43
N LYS A 91 -7.98 6.13 14.12
CA LYS A 91 -7.92 6.90 15.37
C LYS A 91 -8.68 6.15 16.45
N ILE A 92 -8.02 5.86 17.56
CA ILE A 92 -8.60 5.12 18.69
C ILE A 92 -8.54 6.02 19.91
N ARG A 93 -9.73 6.43 20.40
CA ARG A 93 -9.83 7.18 21.66
C ARG A 93 -9.72 6.22 22.84
N ILE A 94 -8.87 6.56 23.78
CA ILE A 94 -8.52 5.71 24.92
C ILE A 94 -8.69 6.48 26.22
N LYS A 95 -9.33 5.83 27.18
CA LYS A 95 -9.32 6.22 28.60
C LYS A 95 -8.29 5.39 29.34
N GLY A 96 -7.46 6.01 30.15
CA GLY A 96 -6.35 5.35 30.81
C GLY A 96 -5.09 5.23 29.97
N MET A 97 -4.87 6.16 29.02
CA MET A 97 -3.73 6.17 28.13
C MET A 97 -2.37 6.16 28.85
N ASN A 98 -2.29 6.80 30.00
CA ASN A 98 -1.12 6.81 30.88
C ASN A 98 -0.70 5.41 31.38
N ASN A 99 -1.61 4.42 31.33
CA ASN A 99 -1.34 3.04 31.73
C ASN A 99 -0.89 2.18 30.55
N ILE A 100 -0.88 2.68 29.32
CA ILE A 100 -0.49 1.93 28.12
C ILE A 100 1.00 2.10 27.87
N ARG A 101 1.73 0.99 27.89
CA ARG A 101 3.14 0.94 27.52
C ARG A 101 3.34 0.77 26.01
N LYS A 102 2.49 -0.05 25.37
CA LYS A 102 2.55 -0.34 23.94
C LYS A 102 1.15 -0.75 23.46
N ALA A 103 0.74 -0.21 22.33
CA ALA A 103 -0.47 -0.65 21.67
C ALA A 103 -0.16 -1.11 20.23
N THR A 104 -0.74 -2.22 19.83
CA THR A 104 -0.72 -2.74 18.48
C THR A 104 -2.16 -3.02 18.06
N CYS A 105 -2.42 -2.81 16.79
CA CYS A 105 -3.74 -3.08 16.23
C CYS A 105 -3.58 -3.92 14.97
N THR A 106 -4.55 -4.76 14.66
CA THR A 106 -4.63 -5.45 13.38
C THR A 106 -5.96 -5.15 12.72
N LEU A 107 -5.94 -5.02 11.41
CA LEU A 107 -7.12 -4.78 10.59
C LEU A 107 -7.22 -5.89 9.55
N ASP A 108 -8.35 -6.62 9.59
CA ASP A 108 -8.63 -7.73 8.68
C ASP A 108 -9.42 -7.26 7.45
N GLY A 109 -9.48 -8.10 6.41
CA GLY A 109 -10.30 -7.87 5.22
C GLY A 109 -9.69 -6.90 4.21
N ILE A 110 -8.38 -6.69 4.25
CA ILE A 110 -7.66 -5.85 3.29
C ILE A 110 -7.27 -6.72 2.09
N ALA A 111 -7.43 -6.22 0.88
CA ALA A 111 -7.02 -6.91 -0.34
C ALA A 111 -5.51 -7.21 -0.33
N GLU A 112 -5.15 -8.46 -0.66
CA GLU A 112 -3.75 -8.92 -0.71
C GLU A 112 -2.96 -8.21 -1.80
N SER A 113 -3.60 -7.93 -2.92
CA SER A 113 -2.97 -7.37 -4.12
C SER A 113 -3.96 -6.56 -4.95
N ILE A 114 -3.45 -5.87 -5.95
CA ILE A 114 -4.22 -5.14 -6.94
C ILE A 114 -3.70 -5.44 -8.34
N PHE A 115 -4.60 -5.68 -9.29
CA PHE A 115 -4.28 -5.82 -10.70
C PHE A 115 -4.00 -4.44 -11.30
N LEU A 116 -2.84 -4.28 -11.95
CA LEU A 116 -2.39 -2.96 -12.42
C LEU A 116 -3.24 -2.42 -13.57
N VAL A 117 -3.67 -3.29 -14.47
CA VAL A 117 -4.44 -2.93 -15.68
C VAL A 117 -5.91 -2.73 -15.34
N SER A 118 -6.57 -3.73 -14.78
CA SER A 118 -8.00 -3.65 -14.43
C SER A 118 -8.26 -2.75 -13.23
N ARG A 119 -7.24 -2.51 -12.38
CA ARG A 119 -7.33 -1.77 -11.12
C ARG A 119 -8.28 -2.41 -10.10
N GLN A 120 -8.55 -3.70 -10.28
CA GLN A 120 -9.37 -4.46 -9.37
C GLN A 120 -8.54 -5.06 -8.25
N ASN A 121 -9.09 -5.13 -7.07
CA ASN A 121 -8.49 -5.83 -5.95
C ASN A 121 -8.56 -7.33 -6.17
N SER A 122 -7.59 -8.08 -5.62
CA SER A 122 -7.70 -9.53 -5.54
C SER A 122 -8.84 -9.93 -4.59
N GLU A 123 -9.44 -11.11 -4.84
CA GLU A 123 -10.42 -11.71 -3.94
C GLU A 123 -9.79 -12.20 -2.62
N LYS A 124 -8.46 -12.36 -2.60
CA LYS A 124 -7.74 -12.77 -1.40
C LYS A 124 -7.55 -11.59 -0.47
N THR A 125 -7.85 -11.82 0.79
CA THR A 125 -7.70 -10.83 1.85
C THR A 125 -6.63 -11.21 2.86
N VAL A 126 -6.11 -10.21 3.52
CA VAL A 126 -5.04 -10.32 4.51
C VAL A 126 -5.33 -9.46 5.73
N THR A 127 -4.57 -9.72 6.79
CA THR A 127 -4.54 -8.91 7.99
C THR A 127 -3.34 -7.96 7.93
N GLN A 128 -3.56 -6.68 8.20
CA GLN A 128 -2.49 -5.69 8.28
C GLN A 128 -2.24 -5.27 9.72
N VAL A 129 -0.96 -5.23 10.11
CA VAL A 129 -0.54 -4.75 11.44
C VAL A 129 -0.42 -3.23 11.41
N LEU A 130 -1.09 -2.60 12.36
CA LEU A 130 -1.13 -1.17 12.58
C LEU A 130 -0.28 -0.86 13.82
N ARG A 131 0.78 -0.12 13.64
CA ARG A 131 1.58 0.36 14.76
C ARG A 131 0.99 1.68 15.23
N LEU A 132 0.24 1.63 16.31
CA LEU A 132 -0.32 2.82 16.92
C LEU A 132 0.81 3.60 17.60
N SER A 133 1.03 4.79 17.12
CA SER A 133 2.02 5.74 17.63
C SER A 133 1.36 7.12 17.80
N ASN A 134 2.12 8.07 18.29
CA ASN A 134 1.68 9.47 18.43
C ASN A 134 0.46 9.62 19.37
N PRO A 135 0.65 9.35 20.69
CA PRO A 135 -0.37 9.64 21.66
C PRO A 135 -0.65 11.15 21.74
N VAL A 136 -1.88 11.53 21.47
CA VAL A 136 -2.33 12.91 21.64
C VAL A 136 -3.33 12.93 22.80
N TYR A 137 -2.92 13.56 23.90
CA TYR A 137 -3.79 13.72 25.05
C TYR A 137 -4.85 14.79 24.83
N ASP A 138 -6.03 14.57 25.35
CA ASP A 138 -7.10 15.57 25.32
C ASP A 138 -6.69 16.77 26.18
N SER A 139 -7.15 17.97 25.80
CA SER A 139 -6.81 19.20 26.52
C SER A 139 -7.21 19.11 28.00
N GLY A 140 -6.23 19.30 28.89
CA GLY A 140 -6.43 19.20 30.33
C GLY A 140 -6.52 17.78 30.90
N SER A 141 -6.36 16.75 30.08
CA SER A 141 -6.35 15.35 30.52
C SER A 141 -4.94 14.77 30.52
N VAL A 142 -4.62 13.99 31.55
CA VAL A 142 -3.41 13.17 31.61
C VAL A 142 -3.70 11.69 31.43
N THR A 143 -4.96 11.33 31.27
CA THR A 143 -5.43 9.93 31.20
C THR A 143 -6.25 9.63 29.95
N GLU A 144 -6.82 10.63 29.30
CA GLU A 144 -7.61 10.44 28.08
C GLU A 144 -6.90 11.02 26.87
N GLY A 145 -7.04 10.36 25.74
CA GLY A 145 -6.45 10.83 24.51
C GLY A 145 -6.68 9.88 23.33
N THR A 146 -6.00 10.14 22.25
CA THR A 146 -6.14 9.39 20.98
C THR A 146 -4.81 8.82 20.55
N LEU A 147 -4.80 7.54 20.22
CA LEU A 147 -3.75 6.90 19.42
C LEU A 147 -4.16 6.89 17.96
N SER A 148 -3.23 7.18 17.07
CA SER A 148 -3.51 7.19 15.64
C SER A 148 -2.38 6.56 14.83
N THR A 149 -2.75 6.07 13.66
CA THR A 149 -1.80 5.64 12.63
C THR A 149 -2.41 5.83 11.25
N THR A 150 -1.57 6.07 10.26
CA THR A 150 -1.97 6.13 8.87
C THR A 150 -1.26 5.02 8.11
N ILE A 151 -2.02 4.26 7.34
CA ILE A 151 -1.53 3.17 6.52
C ILE A 151 -2.00 3.34 5.08
N SER A 152 -1.29 2.72 4.15
CA SER A 152 -1.76 2.53 2.79
C SER A 152 -2.35 1.12 2.64
N VAL A 153 -3.37 0.99 1.80
CA VAL A 153 -4.02 -0.28 1.45
C VAL A 153 -4.31 -0.28 -0.05
N PHE A 154 -4.41 -1.45 -0.66
CA PHE A 154 -4.92 -1.56 -2.04
C PHE A 154 -6.43 -1.32 -2.09
N GLY A 155 -7.15 -1.82 -1.09
CA GLY A 155 -8.59 -1.67 -0.95
C GLY A 155 -9.13 -2.64 0.08
N PHE A 156 -10.44 -2.65 0.20
CA PHE A 156 -11.19 -3.53 1.08
C PHE A 156 -12.09 -4.44 0.26
N ASP A 157 -12.28 -5.66 0.73
CA ASP A 157 -13.34 -6.51 0.24
C ASP A 157 -14.66 -6.05 0.89
N VAL A 158 -15.61 -5.62 0.08
CA VAL A 158 -16.89 -5.08 0.56
C VAL A 158 -17.85 -6.15 1.07
N GLU A 159 -17.59 -7.43 0.78
CA GLU A 159 -18.47 -8.54 1.11
C GLU A 159 -18.17 -9.16 2.48
N ILE A 160 -16.98 -8.88 3.05
CA ILE A 160 -16.57 -9.43 4.34
C ILE A 160 -16.49 -8.36 5.44
N PRO A 161 -16.79 -8.73 6.71
CA PRO A 161 -16.62 -7.83 7.83
C PRO A 161 -15.16 -7.46 8.06
N HIS A 162 -14.89 -6.17 8.24
CA HIS A 162 -13.57 -5.68 8.59
C HIS A 162 -13.45 -5.57 10.10
N ASN A 163 -12.63 -6.41 10.71
CA ASN A 163 -12.44 -6.40 12.15
C ASN A 163 -11.15 -5.68 12.52
N LEU A 164 -11.29 -4.77 13.48
CA LEU A 164 -10.17 -4.06 14.08
C LEU A 164 -9.90 -4.67 15.47
N HIS A 165 -8.74 -5.31 15.63
CA HIS A 165 -8.34 -5.93 16.89
C HIS A 165 -7.26 -5.09 17.55
N LEU A 166 -7.57 -4.53 18.71
CA LEU A 166 -6.63 -3.77 19.54
C LEU A 166 -6.03 -4.68 20.61
N LYS A 167 -4.71 -4.66 20.72
CA LYS A 167 -3.96 -5.32 21.80
C LYS A 167 -3.08 -4.30 22.49
N ALA A 168 -3.30 -4.08 23.78
CA ALA A 168 -2.50 -3.14 24.55
C ALA A 168 -1.73 -3.87 25.67
N LYS A 169 -0.44 -3.55 25.79
CA LYS A 169 0.38 -3.93 26.93
C LYS A 169 0.43 -2.77 27.91
N LEU A 170 0.00 -3.03 29.13
CA LEU A 170 -0.05 -2.04 30.19
C LEU A 170 1.31 -1.89 30.89
N VAL A 171 1.45 -0.83 31.67
CA VAL A 171 2.65 -0.52 32.46
C VAL A 171 2.89 -1.60 33.53
N ASP A 172 1.84 -2.19 34.10
CA ASP A 172 1.91 -3.31 35.06
C ASP A 172 2.27 -4.66 34.42
N GLY A 173 2.47 -4.69 33.08
CA GLY A 173 2.85 -5.87 32.32
C GLY A 173 1.67 -6.70 31.79
N LYS A 174 0.45 -6.42 32.20
CA LYS A 174 -0.76 -7.10 31.68
C LYS A 174 -1.00 -6.75 30.22
N THR A 175 -1.67 -7.64 29.53
CA THR A 175 -2.13 -7.44 28.14
C THR A 175 -3.65 -7.52 28.11
N ILE A 176 -4.25 -6.58 27.44
CA ILE A 176 -5.69 -6.49 27.17
C ILE A 176 -5.95 -6.41 25.67
#